data_367c32629b99cfcf85c596aeb7ce6723
#
_entry.id   367c32629b99cfcf85c596aeb7ce6723
#
_cell.length_a   1.000
_cell.length_b   1.000
_cell.length_c   1.000
_cell.angle_alpha   90.00
_cell.angle_beta   90.00
_cell.angle_gamma   90.00
#
_symmetry.space_group_name_H-M   'P 1'
#
loop_
_entity.id
_entity.type
_entity.pdbx_description
1 polymer ?
#
loop_
_entity_poly.entity_id
_entity_poly.type
_entity_poly.pdbx_seq_one_letter_code
_entity_poly.pdbx_strand_id
1 'polypeptide(L)'
;MKSYTDLEQSKKLAEFLPIESADMIWVLANPDLPMIKAIAYKDSEKSKYYEILPAWSLAALLNILPVSCDDEQHCLALINHNPNEKTEWLCAYEDDKGNLMMECYADNQIDACVAMIEKLHEQNLL
;
A
#
# COMPACT_ATOMS: atom_id res chain seq x y z
N MET A 1 -14.66 -5.18 -2.43
CA MET A 1 -13.62 -4.55 -1.59
C MET A 1 -12.28 -4.59 -2.31
N LYS A 2 -11.57 -3.49 -2.28
CA LYS A 2 -10.24 -3.40 -2.90
C LYS A 2 -9.22 -4.18 -2.06
N SER A 3 -8.50 -5.10 -2.68
CA SER A 3 -7.60 -6.03 -1.99
C SER A 3 -6.13 -5.85 -2.36
N TYR A 4 -5.83 -5.03 -3.34
CA TYR A 4 -4.47 -4.78 -3.83
C TYR A 4 -4.41 -3.42 -4.52
N THR A 5 -3.19 -2.94 -4.75
CA THR A 5 -2.97 -1.66 -5.44
C THR A 5 -3.42 -1.74 -6.89
N ASP A 6 -4.04 -0.67 -7.40
CA ASP A 6 -4.41 -0.57 -8.80
C ASP A 6 -3.18 -0.28 -9.68
N LEU A 7 -3.38 -0.19 -10.99
CA LEU A 7 -2.27 0.05 -11.92
C LEU A 7 -1.53 1.36 -11.66
N GLU A 8 -2.27 2.45 -11.40
CA GLU A 8 -1.65 3.75 -11.17
C GLU A 8 -0.86 3.79 -9.86
N GLN A 9 -1.45 3.25 -8.79
CA GLN A 9 -0.77 3.13 -7.50
C GLN A 9 0.47 2.25 -7.62
N SER A 10 0.35 1.13 -8.31
CA SER A 10 1.47 0.20 -8.52
C SER A 10 2.63 0.87 -9.27
N LYS A 11 2.34 1.65 -10.29
CA LYS A 11 3.36 2.41 -11.04
C LYS A 11 4.08 3.41 -10.15
N LYS A 12 3.34 4.16 -9.34
CA LYS A 12 3.93 5.16 -8.43
C LYS A 12 4.79 4.51 -7.36
N LEU A 13 4.27 3.46 -6.72
CA LEU A 13 5.01 2.76 -5.67
C LEU A 13 6.27 2.09 -6.21
N ALA A 14 6.22 1.56 -7.42
CA ALA A 14 7.37 0.92 -8.06
C ALA A 14 8.53 1.89 -8.31
N GLU A 15 8.29 3.19 -8.33
CA GLU A 15 9.34 4.19 -8.50
C GLU A 15 10.30 4.25 -7.31
N PHE A 16 9.85 3.92 -6.12
CA PHE A 16 10.67 4.05 -4.91
C PHE A 16 10.67 2.84 -3.98
N LEU A 17 9.71 1.92 -4.10
CA LEU A 17 9.71 0.71 -3.28
C LEU A 17 10.51 -0.42 -3.94
N PRO A 18 11.23 -1.22 -3.16
CA PRO A 18 11.92 -2.38 -3.71
C PRO A 18 10.91 -3.41 -4.21
N ILE A 19 11.23 -4.03 -5.33
CA ILE A 19 10.34 -5.03 -5.95
C ILE A 19 10.08 -6.21 -5.01
N GLU A 20 11.02 -6.51 -4.14
CA GLU A 20 10.90 -7.59 -3.15
C GLU A 20 9.81 -7.35 -2.12
N SER A 21 9.38 -6.10 -1.95
CA SER A 21 8.30 -5.75 -1.03
C SER A 21 6.92 -6.10 -1.59
N ALA A 22 6.82 -6.30 -2.90
CA ALA A 22 5.56 -6.65 -3.56
C ALA A 22 5.27 -8.14 -3.42
N ASP A 23 4.01 -8.48 -3.24
CA ASP A 23 3.55 -9.87 -3.17
C ASP A 23 2.61 -10.25 -4.31
N MET A 24 2.38 -9.32 -5.23
CA MET A 24 1.51 -9.52 -6.38
C MET A 24 2.13 -8.87 -7.62
N ILE A 25 1.62 -9.23 -8.78
CA ILE A 25 2.00 -8.60 -10.04
C ILE A 25 0.77 -8.29 -10.88
N TRP A 26 0.83 -7.18 -11.61
CA TRP A 26 -0.01 -6.93 -12.76
C TRP A 26 0.66 -7.51 -14.01
N VAL A 27 -0.06 -8.30 -14.76
CA VAL A 27 0.38 -8.86 -16.02
C VAL A 27 -0.26 -8.04 -17.15
N LEU A 28 0.57 -7.40 -17.96
CA LEU A 28 0.13 -6.46 -18.99
C LEU A 28 0.27 -7.03 -20.40
N ALA A 29 -0.08 -8.31 -20.57
CA ALA A 29 -0.04 -8.99 -21.87
C ALA A 29 -1.03 -8.37 -22.86
N ASN A 30 -2.18 -7.94 -22.37
CA ASN A 30 -3.19 -7.26 -23.15
C ASN A 30 -3.51 -5.93 -22.44
N PRO A 31 -3.19 -4.77 -23.05
CA PRO A 31 -3.40 -3.47 -22.41
C PRO A 31 -4.87 -3.19 -22.06
N ASP A 32 -5.81 -3.83 -22.76
CA ASP A 32 -7.24 -3.65 -22.48
C ASP A 32 -7.76 -4.53 -21.34
N LEU A 33 -6.98 -5.56 -20.97
CA LEU A 33 -7.36 -6.54 -19.94
C LEU A 33 -6.17 -6.88 -19.04
N PRO A 34 -5.69 -5.93 -18.22
CA PRO A 34 -4.62 -6.23 -17.27
C PRO A 34 -5.11 -7.26 -16.24
N MET A 35 -4.24 -8.19 -15.89
CA MET A 35 -4.53 -9.27 -14.95
C MET A 35 -3.65 -9.15 -13.72
N ILE A 36 -4.23 -9.39 -12.54
CA ILE A 36 -3.51 -9.45 -11.29
C ILE A 36 -3.21 -10.90 -10.90
N LYS A 37 -2.02 -11.14 -10.40
CA LYS A 37 -1.62 -12.46 -9.90
C LYS A 37 -0.83 -12.34 -8.61
N ALA A 38 -1.04 -13.27 -7.69
CA ALA A 38 -0.15 -13.43 -6.55
C ALA A 38 1.21 -13.93 -7.03
N ILE A 39 2.28 -13.41 -6.45
CA ILE A 39 3.64 -13.84 -6.78
C ILE A 39 3.96 -15.09 -5.95
N ALA A 40 4.03 -16.24 -6.60
CA ALA A 40 4.42 -17.47 -5.94
C ALA A 40 5.93 -17.51 -5.68
N TYR A 41 6.72 -16.95 -6.59
CA TYR A 41 8.16 -16.74 -6.45
C TYR A 41 8.65 -15.86 -7.60
N LYS A 42 9.80 -15.25 -7.41
CA LYS A 42 10.20 -14.05 -8.15
C LYS A 42 10.74 -14.27 -9.56
N ASP A 43 11.10 -15.47 -9.92
CA ASP A 43 11.94 -15.67 -11.11
C ASP A 43 11.24 -16.24 -12.31
N SER A 44 10.17 -16.99 -12.12
CA SER A 44 9.54 -17.72 -13.21
C SER A 44 8.60 -16.89 -14.04
N GLU A 45 8.19 -15.72 -13.50
CA GLU A 45 7.14 -14.92 -14.12
C GLU A 45 7.68 -13.74 -14.93
N LYS A 46 8.99 -13.57 -15.00
CA LYS A 46 9.57 -12.63 -15.97
C LYS A 46 9.37 -13.19 -17.37
N SER A 47 8.19 -12.96 -17.87
CA SER A 47 7.86 -13.42 -19.20
C SER A 47 8.65 -12.64 -20.25
N LYS A 48 9.12 -13.33 -21.26
CA LYS A 48 9.72 -12.75 -22.45
C LYS A 48 8.67 -12.10 -23.36
N TYR A 49 7.39 -12.30 -23.07
CA TYR A 49 6.29 -12.02 -23.98
C TYR A 49 5.33 -10.94 -23.50
N TYR A 50 5.43 -10.52 -22.25
CA TYR A 50 4.55 -9.49 -21.71
C TYR A 50 5.22 -8.72 -20.59
N GLU A 51 4.75 -7.52 -20.38
CA GLU A 51 5.21 -6.64 -19.33
C GLU A 51 4.55 -7.01 -18.00
N ILE A 52 5.32 -6.94 -16.93
CA ILE A 52 4.80 -7.11 -15.56
C ILE A 52 5.11 -5.89 -14.73
N LEU A 53 4.23 -5.61 -13.75
CA LEU A 53 4.36 -4.50 -12.83
C LEU A 53 4.14 -5.02 -11.41
N PRO A 54 5.01 -4.70 -10.44
CA PRO A 54 4.76 -5.12 -9.07
C PRO A 54 3.47 -4.52 -8.53
N ALA A 55 2.78 -5.28 -7.69
CA ALA A 55 1.59 -4.84 -7.00
C ALA A 55 1.64 -5.31 -5.55
N TRP A 56 0.89 -4.65 -4.69
CA TRP A 56 0.93 -4.89 -3.26
C TRP A 56 -0.47 -5.18 -2.73
N SER A 57 -0.60 -6.27 -1.98
CA SER A 57 -1.78 -6.53 -1.16
C SER A 57 -1.75 -5.66 0.10
N LEU A 58 -2.84 -5.64 0.86
CA LEU A 58 -2.86 -4.94 2.14
C LEU A 58 -1.75 -5.45 3.08
N ALA A 59 -1.55 -6.76 3.13
CA ALA A 59 -0.51 -7.34 3.98
C ALA A 59 0.88 -6.85 3.58
N ALA A 60 1.16 -6.77 2.29
CA ALA A 60 2.44 -6.25 1.80
C ALA A 60 2.62 -4.77 2.15
N LEU A 61 1.57 -3.96 2.00
CA LEU A 61 1.62 -2.54 2.36
C LEU A 61 1.86 -2.35 3.86
N LEU A 62 1.20 -3.13 4.70
CA LEU A 62 1.40 -3.07 6.15
C LEU A 62 2.82 -3.48 6.56
N ASN A 63 3.45 -4.39 5.82
CA ASN A 63 4.84 -4.76 6.05
C ASN A 63 5.83 -3.65 5.69
N ILE A 64 5.47 -2.78 4.76
CA ILE A 64 6.31 -1.64 4.35
C ILE A 64 6.22 -0.51 5.38
N LEU A 65 5.01 -0.27 5.89
CA LEU A 65 4.76 0.81 6.84
C LEU A 65 5.54 0.55 8.14
N PRO A 66 6.35 1.51 8.60
CA PRO A 66 7.07 1.33 9.86
C PRO A 66 6.07 1.23 11.03
N VAL A 67 6.43 0.45 12.03
CA VAL A 67 5.63 0.29 13.24
C VAL A 67 5.47 1.63 13.96
N SER A 68 6.52 2.45 13.93
CA SER A 68 6.53 3.80 14.47
C SER A 68 7.29 4.73 13.54
N CYS A 69 6.85 5.98 13.46
CA CYS A 69 7.51 7.01 12.66
C CYS A 69 8.35 7.97 13.49
N ASP A 70 8.36 7.83 14.82
CA ASP A 70 8.99 8.79 15.73
C ASP A 70 9.53 8.15 17.02
N ASP A 71 10.42 7.18 16.90
CA ASP A 71 11.07 6.52 18.05
C ASP A 71 10.07 5.92 19.05
N GLU A 72 9.05 5.25 18.52
CA GLU A 72 8.05 4.51 19.32
C GLU A 72 7.04 5.36 20.10
N GLN A 73 7.02 6.67 19.91
CA GLN A 73 6.02 7.52 20.57
C GLN A 73 4.65 7.41 19.91
N HIS A 74 4.62 7.26 18.59
CA HIS A 74 3.40 7.06 17.81
C HIS A 74 3.51 5.78 17.01
N CYS A 75 2.52 4.91 17.15
CA CYS A 75 2.49 3.62 16.47
C CYS A 75 1.46 3.59 15.37
N LEU A 76 1.72 2.78 14.36
CA LEU A 76 0.82 2.61 13.21
C LEU A 76 -0.57 2.15 13.66
N ALA A 77 -1.59 2.82 13.16
CA ALA A 77 -2.98 2.47 13.36
C ALA A 77 -3.74 2.51 12.04
N LEU A 78 -4.50 1.46 11.78
CA LEU A 78 -5.42 1.39 10.65
C LEU A 78 -6.83 1.26 11.21
N ILE A 79 -7.60 2.32 11.11
CA ILE A 79 -8.86 2.49 11.84
C ILE A 79 -10.02 2.58 10.87
N ASN A 80 -11.06 1.79 11.11
CA ASN A 80 -12.32 1.96 10.42
C ASN A 80 -13.07 3.12 11.09
N HIS A 81 -13.08 4.25 10.43
CA HIS A 81 -13.73 5.45 10.91
C HIS A 81 -15.08 5.58 10.19
N ASN A 82 -16.16 5.36 10.94
CA ASN A 82 -17.50 5.38 10.38
C ASN A 82 -18.40 6.37 11.11
N PRO A 83 -18.16 7.67 10.96
CA PRO A 83 -19.10 8.65 11.46
C PRO A 83 -20.28 8.73 10.48
N ASN A 84 -21.49 8.55 10.94
CA ASN A 84 -22.70 8.79 10.16
C ASN A 84 -22.85 7.94 8.90
N GLU A 85 -22.60 6.64 8.99
CA GLU A 85 -22.88 5.65 7.92
C GLU A 85 -21.97 5.71 6.70
N LYS A 86 -20.98 6.58 6.68
CA LYS A 86 -20.00 6.63 5.61
C LYS A 86 -18.76 5.86 6.04
N THR A 87 -18.53 4.70 5.45
CA THR A 87 -17.34 3.91 5.74
C THR A 87 -16.10 4.64 5.22
N GLU A 88 -15.22 4.99 6.13
CA GLU A 88 -13.97 5.65 5.83
C GLU A 88 -12.85 4.94 6.59
N TRP A 89 -11.72 4.76 5.95
CA TRP A 89 -10.55 4.17 6.58
C TRP A 89 -9.50 5.24 6.85
N LEU A 90 -8.90 5.15 8.03
CA LEU A 90 -7.86 6.06 8.47
C LEU A 90 -6.58 5.26 8.69
N CYS A 91 -5.51 5.66 8.02
CA CYS A 91 -4.17 5.20 8.33
C CYS A 91 -3.43 6.35 9.01
N ALA A 92 -2.94 6.12 10.21
CA ALA A 92 -2.32 7.16 11.02
C ALA A 92 -1.29 6.57 11.97
N TYR A 93 -0.56 7.45 12.63
CA TYR A 93 0.30 7.08 13.76
C TYR A 93 -0.30 7.68 15.02
N GLU A 94 -0.46 6.87 16.05
CA GLU A 94 -1.21 7.19 17.26
C GLU A 94 -0.33 7.02 18.49
N ASP A 95 -0.40 7.99 19.43
CA ASP A 95 0.29 7.86 20.70
C ASP A 95 -0.56 7.07 21.72
N ASP A 96 -0.03 6.87 22.91
CA ASP A 96 -0.70 6.10 23.97
C ASP A 96 -1.97 6.79 24.53
N LYS A 97 -2.19 8.04 24.19
CA LYS A 97 -3.38 8.81 24.59
C LYS A 97 -4.41 8.94 23.45
N GLY A 98 -4.14 8.33 22.31
CA GLY A 98 -5.01 8.41 21.17
C GLY A 98 -4.83 9.65 20.30
N ASN A 99 -3.79 10.44 20.52
CA ASN A 99 -3.48 11.57 19.64
C ASN A 99 -2.89 11.07 18.34
N LEU A 100 -3.42 11.58 17.24
CA LEU A 100 -3.04 11.15 15.89
C LEU A 100 -2.03 12.11 15.28
N MET A 101 -1.13 11.52 14.52
CA MET A 101 -0.15 12.22 13.73
C MET A 101 -0.10 11.58 12.34
N MET A 102 0.07 12.38 11.30
CA MET A 102 0.16 11.89 9.91
C MET A 102 -1.07 11.10 9.46
N GLU A 103 -2.22 11.73 9.51
CA GLU A 103 -3.49 11.12 9.16
C GLU A 103 -3.69 11.04 7.64
N CYS A 104 -4.11 9.87 7.15
CA CYS A 104 -4.52 9.68 5.75
C CYS A 104 -5.87 8.96 5.72
N TYR A 105 -6.86 9.59 5.12
CA TYR A 105 -8.22 9.06 5.01
C TYR A 105 -8.49 8.56 3.60
N ALA A 106 -9.23 7.47 3.48
CA ALA A 106 -9.63 6.92 2.18
C ALA A 106 -10.87 6.03 2.31
N ASP A 107 -11.47 5.70 1.18
CA ASP A 107 -12.66 4.85 1.16
C ASP A 107 -12.38 3.38 1.47
N ASN A 108 -11.13 2.98 1.42
CA ASN A 108 -10.72 1.60 1.67
C ASN A 108 -9.32 1.56 2.30
N GLN A 109 -8.97 0.41 2.84
CA GLN A 109 -7.70 0.19 3.54
C GLN A 109 -6.48 0.36 2.63
N ILE A 110 -6.56 -0.13 1.40
CA ILE A 110 -5.45 -0.06 0.43
C ILE A 110 -5.11 1.41 0.16
N ASP A 111 -6.10 2.21 -0.20
CA ASP A 111 -5.89 3.61 -0.55
C ASP A 111 -5.35 4.42 0.65
N ALA A 112 -5.84 4.14 1.86
CA ALA A 112 -5.35 4.78 3.08
C ALA A 112 -3.87 4.45 3.32
N CYS A 113 -3.48 3.19 3.17
CA CYS A 113 -2.08 2.76 3.34
C CYS A 113 -1.17 3.31 2.24
N VAL A 114 -1.63 3.32 0.99
CA VAL A 114 -0.85 3.90 -0.13
C VAL A 114 -0.59 5.39 0.13
N ALA A 115 -1.61 6.12 0.54
CA ALA A 115 -1.47 7.55 0.85
C ALA A 115 -0.44 7.78 1.97
N MET A 116 -0.45 6.94 3.00
CA MET A 116 0.52 7.04 4.09
C MET A 116 1.94 6.71 3.61
N ILE A 117 2.11 5.68 2.80
CA ILE A 117 3.42 5.31 2.25
C ILE A 117 3.99 6.46 1.43
N GLU A 118 3.19 7.06 0.55
CA GLU A 118 3.61 8.21 -0.25
C GLU A 118 4.00 9.39 0.64
N LYS A 119 3.22 9.67 1.67
CA LYS A 119 3.48 10.76 2.62
C LYS A 119 4.78 10.55 3.39
N LEU A 120 5.02 9.35 3.87
CA LEU A 120 6.26 9.00 4.56
C LEU A 120 7.46 9.12 3.62
N HIS A 121 7.31 8.67 2.38
CA HIS A 121 8.36 8.78 1.38
C HIS A 121 8.72 10.25 1.11
N GLU A 122 7.74 11.12 0.95
CA GLU A 122 7.94 12.55 0.73
C GLU A 122 8.69 13.21 1.89
N GLN A 123 8.50 12.72 3.10
CA GLN A 123 9.13 13.24 4.30
C GLN A 123 10.43 12.51 4.69
N ASN A 124 10.91 11.59 3.85
CA ASN A 124 12.11 10.79 4.10
C ASN A 124 12.01 9.95 5.38
N LEU A 125 10.82 9.48 5.72
CA LEU A 125 10.57 8.65 6.90
C LEU A 125 10.36 7.17 6.57
N LEU A 126 10.46 6.83 5.30
CA LEU A 126 10.24 5.45 4.85
C LEU A 126 11.57 4.72 4.69
#